data_552ae1a15d3179658e1c12e286c39e64
#
_entry.id   552ae1a15d3179658e1c12e286c39e64
#
_cell.length_a   1.000
_cell.length_b   1.000
_cell.length_c   1.000
_cell.angle_alpha   90.00
_cell.angle_beta   90.00
_cell.angle_gamma   90.00
#
_symmetry.space_group_name_H-M   'P 1'
#
loop_
_entity.id
_entity.type
_entity.pdbx_description
1 polymer ?
#
loop_
_entity_poly.entity_id
_entity_poly.type
_entity_poly.pdbx_seq_one_letter_code
_entity_poly.pdbx_strand_id
1 'polypeptide(L)'
;FGSDGVFSNELLISTINTDLANDLGNLVSRTVAMVEKYFGGTLPAEREAAPADDELIAIGNELRNSYEKQMEAFAFQNGLAEIFKLVSRANKYIDENAPWVLAKDETKRARLATVMYNLLESIRLAGILLKPYMPESAEKILDQCGATENERTWESAAAFGGLHAGATVQKGPVLFPRIDMEKELAELEADAAPKEEPQEESVPAKTPIAFPDFEKVEFTVCKVLACEKVEKSDKLLCFTLNDGTGKDRQILSGIAKYYKPEELVGKTVVACTNLAPRKMMGRESNGMLISAEQGESLHLLMLDDAIPAGAKLC
;
A
#
# COMPACT_ATOMS: atom_id res chain seq x y z
N PHE A 1 -0.50 10.65 -16.08
CA PHE A 1 -1.87 10.42 -16.52
C PHE A 1 -1.94 10.73 -18.02
N GLY A 2 -2.39 9.78 -18.86
CA GLY A 2 -2.54 10.00 -20.30
C GLY A 2 -1.37 9.53 -21.19
N SER A 3 -0.33 8.95 -20.67
CA SER A 3 0.72 8.27 -21.44
C SER A 3 1.17 7.01 -20.71
N ASP A 4 1.58 5.99 -21.48
CA ASP A 4 2.17 4.79 -20.94
C ASP A 4 3.54 5.12 -20.34
N GLY A 5 3.83 4.56 -19.17
CA GLY A 5 5.10 4.71 -18.48
C GLY A 5 5.61 3.36 -17.99
N VAL A 6 6.91 3.21 -17.93
CA VAL A 6 7.55 2.05 -17.30
C VAL A 6 7.70 2.36 -15.81
N PHE A 7 7.05 1.57 -14.96
CA PHE A 7 7.28 1.61 -13.52
C PHE A 7 8.45 0.68 -13.18
N SER A 8 9.43 1.20 -12.43
CA SER A 8 10.43 0.38 -11.78
C SER A 8 10.70 0.90 -10.36
N ASN A 9 11.08 0.00 -9.46
CA ASN A 9 11.42 0.36 -8.09
C ASN A 9 12.63 1.30 -8.03
N GLU A 10 13.63 1.08 -8.89
CA GLU A 10 14.81 1.92 -9.00
C GLU A 10 14.44 3.36 -9.40
N LEU A 11 13.55 3.51 -10.40
CA LEU A 11 13.10 4.83 -10.84
C LEU A 11 12.33 5.54 -9.73
N LEU A 12 11.44 4.82 -9.03
CA LEU A 12 10.68 5.36 -7.90
C LEU A 12 11.62 5.85 -6.79
N ILE A 13 12.56 5.00 -6.33
CA ILE A 13 13.51 5.35 -5.27
C ILE A 13 14.41 6.51 -5.72
N SER A 14 14.89 6.49 -6.96
CA SER A 14 15.69 7.57 -7.52
C SER A 14 14.93 8.90 -7.50
N THR A 15 13.66 8.91 -7.93
CA THR A 15 12.81 10.10 -7.93
C THR A 15 12.53 10.60 -6.50
N ILE A 16 12.26 9.71 -5.57
CA ILE A 16 12.11 10.09 -4.14
C ILE A 16 13.38 10.75 -3.62
N ASN A 17 14.54 10.16 -3.91
CA ASN A 17 15.82 10.68 -3.44
C ASN A 17 16.20 12.01 -4.08
N THR A 18 15.94 12.20 -5.38
CA THR A 18 16.26 13.45 -6.10
C THR A 18 15.24 14.54 -5.81
N ASP A 19 14.00 14.31 -6.15
CA ASP A 19 13.00 15.39 -6.18
C ASP A 19 12.47 15.70 -4.77
N LEU A 20 12.20 14.65 -3.97
CA LEU A 20 11.65 14.85 -2.63
C LEU A 20 12.75 15.08 -1.57
N ALA A 21 13.75 14.22 -1.48
CA ALA A 21 14.75 14.35 -0.43
C ALA A 21 15.76 15.46 -0.73
N ASN A 22 16.38 15.48 -1.93
CA ASN A 22 17.43 16.45 -2.25
C ASN A 22 16.87 17.83 -2.64
N ASP A 23 15.78 17.90 -3.41
CA ASP A 23 15.27 19.20 -3.85
C ASP A 23 14.32 19.81 -2.82
N LEU A 24 13.14 19.23 -2.60
CA LEU A 24 12.14 19.81 -1.72
C LEU A 24 12.52 19.71 -0.23
N GLY A 25 12.88 18.55 0.24
CA GLY A 25 13.20 18.32 1.64
C GLY A 25 14.43 19.09 2.11
N ASN A 26 15.46 19.14 1.26
CA ASN A 26 16.66 19.91 1.53
C ASN A 26 16.40 21.44 1.49
N LEU A 27 15.56 21.92 0.55
CA LEU A 27 15.14 23.33 0.52
C LEU A 27 14.49 23.73 1.85
N VAL A 28 13.51 22.95 2.34
CA VAL A 28 12.82 23.24 3.61
C VAL A 28 13.79 23.19 4.78
N SER A 29 14.53 22.11 4.94
CA SER A 29 15.41 21.90 6.10
C SER A 29 16.54 22.91 6.15
N ARG A 30 17.18 23.25 5.01
CA ARG A 30 18.24 24.28 4.93
C ARG A 30 17.69 25.66 5.25
N THR A 31 16.52 26.01 4.70
CA THR A 31 15.92 27.32 4.94
C THR A 31 15.57 27.50 6.40
N VAL A 32 14.87 26.56 7.01
CA VAL A 32 14.51 26.57 8.44
C VAL A 32 15.78 26.66 9.31
N ALA A 33 16.78 25.85 9.04
CA ALA A 33 18.04 25.88 9.80
C ALA A 33 18.78 27.22 9.67
N MET A 34 18.74 27.86 8.50
CA MET A 34 19.35 29.18 8.31
C MET A 34 18.58 30.28 9.04
N VAL A 35 17.23 30.24 9.04
CA VAL A 35 16.42 31.20 9.80
C VAL A 35 16.65 31.03 11.30
N GLU A 36 16.72 29.82 11.80
CA GLU A 36 17.08 29.57 13.19
C GLU A 36 18.46 30.10 13.53
N LYS A 37 19.45 29.78 12.71
CA LYS A 37 20.84 30.16 12.94
C LYS A 37 21.08 31.66 12.89
N TYR A 38 20.46 32.38 11.94
CA TYR A 38 20.75 33.80 11.69
C TYR A 38 19.79 34.75 12.40
N PHE A 39 18.57 34.29 12.69
CA PHE A 39 17.51 35.13 13.25
C PHE A 39 16.84 34.54 14.51
N GLY A 40 17.36 33.44 15.06
CA GLY A 40 16.77 32.82 16.25
C GLY A 40 15.36 32.24 15.98
N GLY A 41 15.08 31.86 14.75
CA GLY A 41 13.83 31.23 14.35
C GLY A 41 12.73 32.19 13.86
N THR A 42 12.86 33.52 14.10
CA THR A 42 11.84 34.51 13.73
C THR A 42 12.42 35.52 12.76
N LEU A 43 11.80 35.69 11.61
CA LEU A 43 12.25 36.68 10.61
C LEU A 43 11.96 38.12 11.08
N PRO A 44 12.94 39.05 10.99
CA PRO A 44 12.69 40.45 11.21
C PRO A 44 11.79 41.03 10.08
N ALA A 45 11.11 42.14 10.38
CA ALA A 45 10.23 42.79 9.41
C ALA A 45 10.99 43.59 8.32
N GLU A 46 12.20 44.05 8.66
CA GLU A 46 13.02 44.83 7.72
C GLU A 46 13.47 43.99 6.54
N ARG A 47 13.33 44.56 5.33
CA ARG A 47 13.65 43.92 4.06
C ARG A 47 14.40 44.84 3.15
N GLU A 48 15.32 44.27 2.37
CA GLU A 48 16.06 44.98 1.30
C GLU A 48 15.93 44.15 0.01
N ALA A 49 15.10 44.59 -0.92
CA ALA A 49 14.92 43.93 -2.20
C ALA A 49 16.15 44.12 -3.12
N ALA A 50 16.34 43.20 -4.03
CA ALA A 50 17.37 43.27 -5.07
C ALA A 50 16.87 42.64 -6.37
N PRO A 51 17.41 43.04 -7.54
CA PRO A 51 17.01 42.47 -8.84
C PRO A 51 17.11 40.91 -8.92
N ALA A 52 17.95 40.32 -8.10
CA ALA A 52 18.07 38.85 -8.00
C ALA A 52 16.78 38.19 -7.47
N ASP A 53 15.85 38.93 -6.88
CA ASP A 53 14.58 38.40 -6.35
C ASP A 53 13.51 38.27 -7.44
N ASP A 54 13.61 39.10 -8.51
CA ASP A 54 12.53 39.33 -9.48
C ASP A 54 12.09 38.03 -10.18
N GLU A 55 13.02 37.17 -10.58
CA GLU A 55 12.71 35.91 -11.27
C GLU A 55 11.97 34.92 -10.34
N LEU A 56 12.41 34.82 -9.09
CA LEU A 56 11.77 33.92 -8.12
C LEU A 56 10.35 34.40 -7.80
N ILE A 57 10.18 35.70 -7.58
CA ILE A 57 8.89 36.33 -7.31
C ILE A 57 7.95 36.20 -8.52
N ALA A 58 8.45 36.39 -9.75
CA ALA A 58 7.65 36.21 -10.96
C ALA A 58 7.12 34.78 -11.11
N ILE A 59 7.98 33.78 -10.91
CA ILE A 59 7.57 32.39 -10.93
C ILE A 59 6.53 32.10 -9.84
N GLY A 60 6.72 32.59 -8.62
CA GLY A 60 5.78 32.41 -7.52
C GLY A 60 4.42 33.08 -7.79
N ASN A 61 4.38 34.27 -8.41
CA ASN A 61 3.15 34.94 -8.79
C ASN A 61 2.34 34.18 -9.86
N GLU A 62 3.02 33.53 -10.81
CA GLU A 62 2.36 32.81 -11.90
C GLU A 62 2.03 31.37 -11.52
N LEU A 63 2.63 30.85 -10.48
CA LEU A 63 2.57 29.43 -10.11
C LEU A 63 1.14 28.90 -10.00
N ARG A 64 0.27 29.58 -9.26
CA ARG A 64 -1.11 29.15 -9.05
C ARG A 64 -1.88 29.04 -10.37
N ASN A 65 -1.77 30.06 -11.23
CA ASN A 65 -2.46 30.09 -12.51
C ASN A 65 -1.98 28.96 -13.44
N SER A 66 -0.67 28.77 -13.52
CA SER A 66 -0.06 27.71 -14.32
C SER A 66 -0.48 26.33 -13.82
N TYR A 67 -0.47 26.13 -12.51
CA TYR A 67 -0.90 24.89 -11.85
C TYR A 67 -2.39 24.59 -12.11
N GLU A 68 -3.28 25.58 -11.87
CA GLU A 68 -4.73 25.44 -12.06
C GLU A 68 -5.07 25.02 -13.49
N LYS A 69 -4.44 25.66 -14.48
CA LYS A 69 -4.59 25.31 -15.90
C LYS A 69 -4.22 23.85 -16.19
N GLN A 70 -3.16 23.33 -15.58
CA GLN A 70 -2.77 21.92 -15.77
C GLN A 70 -3.74 20.98 -15.08
N MET A 71 -4.23 21.35 -13.88
CA MET A 71 -5.19 20.53 -13.15
C MET A 71 -6.55 20.46 -13.84
N GLU A 72 -7.05 21.58 -14.40
CA GLU A 72 -8.27 21.62 -15.21
C GLU A 72 -8.17 20.77 -16.49
N ALA A 73 -6.97 20.69 -17.06
CA ALA A 73 -6.68 19.82 -18.21
C ALA A 73 -6.43 18.33 -17.83
N PHE A 74 -6.59 17.96 -16.56
CA PHE A 74 -6.24 16.63 -16.02
C PHE A 74 -4.78 16.22 -16.24
N ALA A 75 -3.90 17.19 -16.47
CA ALA A 75 -2.46 16.99 -16.66
C ALA A 75 -1.72 17.04 -15.31
N PHE A 76 -2.06 16.16 -14.37
CA PHE A 76 -1.57 16.19 -12.99
C PHE A 76 -0.04 16.18 -12.87
N GLN A 77 0.64 15.42 -13.73
CA GLN A 77 2.09 15.40 -13.79
C GLN A 77 2.66 16.80 -14.14
N ASN A 78 2.03 17.51 -15.08
CA ASN A 78 2.45 18.85 -15.44
C ASN A 78 2.16 19.85 -14.32
N GLY A 79 1.02 19.70 -13.61
CA GLY A 79 0.73 20.49 -12.41
C GLY A 79 1.83 20.34 -11.36
N LEU A 80 2.26 19.11 -11.09
CA LEU A 80 3.38 18.85 -10.18
C LEU A 80 4.69 19.46 -10.69
N ALA A 81 4.96 19.39 -11.99
CA ALA A 81 6.15 20.00 -12.59
C ALA A 81 6.19 21.53 -12.42
N GLU A 82 5.04 22.23 -12.45
CA GLU A 82 4.99 23.68 -12.16
C GLU A 82 5.45 23.98 -10.72
N ILE A 83 5.05 23.17 -9.74
CA ILE A 83 5.52 23.32 -8.34
C ILE A 83 7.03 23.14 -8.26
N PHE A 84 7.58 22.10 -8.91
CA PHE A 84 9.01 21.82 -8.87
C PHE A 84 9.86 22.82 -9.66
N LYS A 85 9.30 23.59 -10.61
CA LYS A 85 9.97 24.77 -11.18
C LYS A 85 10.27 25.82 -10.10
N LEU A 86 9.30 26.11 -9.22
CA LEU A 86 9.53 27.04 -8.11
C LEU A 86 10.57 26.49 -7.12
N VAL A 87 10.47 25.20 -6.76
CA VAL A 87 11.43 24.53 -5.84
C VAL A 87 12.85 24.59 -6.40
N SER A 88 13.04 24.25 -7.67
CA SER A 88 14.33 24.30 -8.35
C SER A 88 14.88 25.73 -8.41
N ARG A 89 14.04 26.72 -8.74
CA ARG A 89 14.45 28.13 -8.75
C ARG A 89 14.83 28.63 -7.36
N ALA A 90 14.10 28.22 -6.32
CA ALA A 90 14.42 28.56 -4.94
C ALA A 90 15.76 27.96 -4.48
N ASN A 91 16.07 26.71 -4.83
CA ASN A 91 17.38 26.12 -4.57
C ASN A 91 18.51 26.91 -5.25
N LYS A 92 18.34 27.25 -6.54
CA LYS A 92 19.30 28.08 -7.27
C LYS A 92 19.47 29.48 -6.64
N TYR A 93 18.36 30.06 -6.17
CA TYR A 93 18.35 31.37 -5.50
C TYR A 93 19.18 31.36 -4.20
N ILE A 94 19.20 30.27 -3.45
CA ILE A 94 20.09 30.11 -2.28
C ILE A 94 21.56 30.24 -2.71
N ASP A 95 21.95 29.56 -3.76
CA ASP A 95 23.35 29.51 -4.20
C ASP A 95 23.77 30.88 -4.79
N GLU A 96 22.91 31.55 -5.55
CA GLU A 96 23.17 32.86 -6.09
C GLU A 96 23.32 33.99 -5.05
N ASN A 97 22.50 33.92 -3.98
CA ASN A 97 22.52 34.92 -2.91
C ASN A 97 23.50 34.60 -1.78
N ALA A 98 24.00 33.38 -1.71
CA ALA A 98 24.97 32.91 -0.72
C ALA A 98 24.69 33.44 0.70
N PRO A 99 23.57 33.09 1.35
CA PRO A 99 23.14 33.65 2.64
C PRO A 99 24.18 33.49 3.73
N TRP A 100 25.03 32.49 3.66
CA TRP A 100 26.16 32.30 4.58
C TRP A 100 27.27 33.36 4.43
N VAL A 101 27.31 34.07 3.28
CA VAL A 101 28.20 35.22 3.07
C VAL A 101 27.52 36.47 3.62
N LEU A 102 26.24 36.70 3.29
CA LEU A 102 25.46 37.81 3.81
C LEU A 102 25.44 37.86 5.34
N ALA A 103 25.36 36.69 5.99
CA ALA A 103 25.32 36.56 7.43
C ALA A 103 26.61 37.00 8.15
N LYS A 104 27.72 37.21 7.45
CA LYS A 104 28.99 37.69 8.03
C LYS A 104 29.07 39.22 8.14
N ASP A 105 28.15 39.90 7.52
CA ASP A 105 28.12 41.37 7.44
C ASP A 105 26.79 41.90 8.02
N GLU A 106 26.86 42.50 9.19
CA GLU A 106 25.68 43.05 9.88
C GLU A 106 24.96 44.13 9.04
N THR A 107 25.65 44.83 8.15
CA THR A 107 25.01 45.78 7.25
C THR A 107 24.13 45.14 6.20
N LYS A 108 24.32 43.83 5.96
CA LYS A 108 23.52 43.02 5.02
C LYS A 108 22.35 42.30 5.67
N ARG A 109 22.07 42.57 6.94
CA ARG A 109 21.05 41.84 7.70
C ARG A 109 19.65 41.95 7.09
N ALA A 110 19.25 43.12 6.59
CA ALA A 110 17.97 43.35 5.90
C ALA A 110 17.91 42.57 4.57
N ARG A 111 19.02 42.52 3.82
CA ARG A 111 19.13 41.70 2.60
C ARG A 111 19.02 40.21 2.92
N LEU A 112 19.72 39.73 3.91
CA LEU A 112 19.64 38.34 4.36
C LEU A 112 18.20 37.97 4.78
N ALA A 113 17.50 38.87 5.47
CA ALA A 113 16.12 38.66 5.86
C ALA A 113 15.18 38.59 4.64
N THR A 114 15.42 39.38 3.58
CA THR A 114 14.68 39.26 2.32
C THR A 114 14.91 37.88 1.65
N VAL A 115 16.16 37.44 1.58
CA VAL A 115 16.50 36.13 1.02
C VAL A 115 15.77 35.00 1.76
N MET A 116 15.81 35.00 3.09
CA MET A 116 15.13 33.98 3.89
C MET A 116 13.61 34.03 3.75
N TYR A 117 13.04 35.27 3.68
CA TYR A 117 11.61 35.43 3.46
C TYR A 117 11.16 34.85 2.11
N ASN A 118 11.86 35.17 1.04
CA ASN A 118 11.54 34.69 -0.30
C ASN A 118 11.61 33.17 -0.39
N LEU A 119 12.55 32.56 0.32
CA LEU A 119 12.63 31.11 0.42
C LEU A 119 11.46 30.50 1.19
N LEU A 120 11.12 31.05 2.36
CA LEU A 120 9.97 30.58 3.16
C LEU A 120 8.66 30.76 2.39
N GLU A 121 8.50 31.87 1.68
CA GLU A 121 7.32 32.11 0.83
C GLU A 121 7.22 31.09 -0.31
N SER A 122 8.35 30.78 -0.97
CA SER A 122 8.39 29.73 -2.00
C SER A 122 8.01 28.37 -1.43
N ILE A 123 8.48 28.04 -0.23
CA ILE A 123 8.14 26.80 0.50
C ILE A 123 6.65 26.78 0.84
N ARG A 124 6.08 27.90 1.30
CA ARG A 124 4.66 28.04 1.60
C ARG A 124 3.80 27.78 0.37
N LEU A 125 4.10 28.44 -0.75
CA LEU A 125 3.38 28.26 -2.01
C LEU A 125 3.45 26.79 -2.48
N ALA A 126 4.63 26.21 -2.47
CA ALA A 126 4.80 24.80 -2.81
C ALA A 126 3.99 23.89 -1.86
N GLY A 127 4.01 24.14 -0.55
CA GLY A 127 3.24 23.39 0.44
C GLY A 127 1.74 23.43 0.19
N ILE A 128 1.18 24.59 -0.16
CA ILE A 128 -0.26 24.72 -0.45
C ILE A 128 -0.64 23.88 -1.68
N LEU A 129 0.13 24.00 -2.77
CA LEU A 129 -0.21 23.31 -4.02
C LEU A 129 0.13 21.82 -4.00
N LEU A 130 0.96 21.36 -3.07
CA LEU A 130 1.24 19.93 -2.86
C LEU A 130 0.15 19.20 -2.07
N LYS A 131 -0.80 19.87 -1.43
CA LYS A 131 -1.86 19.23 -0.65
C LYS A 131 -2.63 18.14 -1.40
N PRO A 132 -3.00 18.29 -2.68
CA PRO A 132 -3.69 17.24 -3.42
C PRO A 132 -2.85 15.98 -3.67
N TYR A 133 -1.52 16.09 -3.65
CA TYR A 133 -0.59 14.99 -3.90
C TYR A 133 -0.08 14.34 -2.62
N MET A 134 0.27 15.14 -1.63
CA MET A 134 0.91 14.70 -0.38
C MET A 134 0.35 15.48 0.82
N PRO A 135 -0.91 15.26 1.23
CA PRO A 135 -1.60 16.08 2.23
C PRO A 135 -0.85 16.17 3.57
N GLU A 136 -0.36 15.07 4.10
CA GLU A 136 0.37 15.05 5.38
C GLU A 136 1.72 15.74 5.30
N SER A 137 2.46 15.55 4.20
CA SER A 137 3.76 16.20 4.01
C SER A 137 3.59 17.70 3.77
N ALA A 138 2.55 18.10 3.04
CA ALA A 138 2.21 19.49 2.79
C ALA A 138 1.93 20.26 4.09
N GLU A 139 1.15 19.70 5.00
CA GLU A 139 0.90 20.32 6.31
C GLU A 139 2.20 20.44 7.13
N LYS A 140 3.04 19.41 7.17
CA LYS A 140 4.34 19.47 7.85
C LYS A 140 5.27 20.55 7.24
N ILE A 141 5.23 20.74 5.92
CA ILE A 141 5.99 21.82 5.23
C ILE A 141 5.47 23.19 5.71
N LEU A 142 4.15 23.37 5.74
CA LEU A 142 3.51 24.62 6.16
C LEU A 142 3.75 24.92 7.64
N ASP A 143 3.78 23.91 8.50
CA ASP A 143 4.16 24.06 9.91
C ASP A 143 5.61 24.51 10.06
N GLN A 144 6.53 23.86 9.33
CA GLN A 144 7.95 24.19 9.43
C GLN A 144 8.26 25.60 8.93
N CYS A 145 7.57 26.11 7.90
CA CYS A 145 7.77 27.49 7.43
C CYS A 145 7.03 28.55 8.27
N GLY A 146 6.24 28.15 9.28
CA GLY A 146 5.55 29.05 10.19
C GLY A 146 4.32 29.72 9.61
N ALA A 147 3.69 29.11 8.59
CA ALA A 147 2.46 29.65 7.99
C ALA A 147 1.29 29.52 8.96
N THR A 148 0.52 30.58 9.13
CA THR A 148 -0.75 30.59 9.88
C THR A 148 -1.87 29.92 9.08
N GLU A 149 -3.00 29.59 9.73
CA GLU A 149 -4.16 28.96 9.06
C GLU A 149 -4.65 29.74 7.83
N ASN A 150 -4.70 31.07 7.93
CA ASN A 150 -5.14 31.93 6.82
C ASN A 150 -4.14 31.94 5.65
N GLU A 151 -2.88 31.63 5.91
CA GLU A 151 -1.79 31.61 4.93
C GLU A 151 -1.62 30.25 4.26
N ARG A 152 -2.43 29.26 4.66
CA ARG A 152 -2.43 27.88 4.12
C ARG A 152 -3.55 27.62 3.11
N THR A 153 -4.34 28.65 2.80
CA THR A 153 -5.50 28.51 1.92
C THR A 153 -5.11 28.62 0.46
N TRP A 154 -5.94 28.07 -0.42
CA TRP A 154 -5.80 28.20 -1.87
C TRP A 154 -5.78 29.68 -2.32
N GLU A 155 -6.64 30.48 -1.71
CA GLU A 155 -6.76 31.91 -1.99
C GLU A 155 -5.48 32.65 -1.65
N SER A 156 -4.80 32.27 -0.57
CA SER A 156 -3.56 32.89 -0.12
C SER A 156 -2.37 32.60 -1.07
N ALA A 157 -2.50 31.62 -1.95
CA ALA A 157 -1.50 31.30 -2.97
C ALA A 157 -1.66 32.12 -4.27
N ALA A 158 -2.58 33.08 -4.31
CA ALA A 158 -2.85 33.87 -5.50
C ALA A 158 -1.68 34.81 -5.93
N ALA A 159 -0.82 35.19 -4.99
CA ALA A 159 0.33 36.04 -5.23
C ALA A 159 1.47 35.66 -4.28
N PHE A 160 2.70 35.97 -4.68
CA PHE A 160 3.88 35.90 -3.84
C PHE A 160 3.84 36.96 -2.76
N GLY A 161 4.26 36.62 -1.54
CA GLY A 161 4.29 37.56 -0.42
C GLY A 161 3.15 37.40 0.58
N GLY A 162 2.47 36.23 0.57
CA GLY A 162 1.38 35.91 1.50
C GLY A 162 1.80 35.50 2.91
N LEU A 163 3.06 35.20 3.13
CA LEU A 163 3.59 34.90 4.46
C LEU A 163 3.75 36.17 5.27
N HIS A 164 3.34 36.16 6.55
CA HIS A 164 3.45 37.36 7.41
C HIS A 164 4.90 37.74 7.74
N ALA A 165 5.12 39.03 8.03
CA ALA A 165 6.48 39.58 8.15
C ALA A 165 7.31 38.98 9.31
N GLY A 166 6.68 38.56 10.38
CA GLY A 166 7.32 38.02 11.58
C GLY A 166 7.22 36.48 11.66
N ALA A 167 7.20 35.79 10.51
CA ALA A 167 7.08 34.34 10.49
C ALA A 167 8.13 33.66 11.37
N THR A 168 7.66 32.74 12.19
CA THR A 168 8.50 31.95 13.10
C THR A 168 8.53 30.51 12.62
N VAL A 169 9.72 30.07 12.21
CA VAL A 169 9.90 28.68 11.71
C VAL A 169 9.88 27.69 12.87
N GLN A 170 9.46 26.48 12.57
CA GLN A 170 9.46 25.36 13.50
C GLN A 170 10.34 24.24 12.96
N LYS A 171 11.38 23.89 13.70
CA LYS A 171 12.19 22.74 13.36
C LYS A 171 11.39 21.47 13.54
N GLY A 172 11.16 20.78 12.42
CA GLY A 172 10.46 19.49 12.38
C GLY A 172 11.38 18.30 12.09
N PRO A 173 10.82 17.09 12.01
CA PRO A 173 11.54 15.93 11.51
C PRO A 173 11.93 16.13 10.04
N VAL A 174 12.89 15.32 9.58
CA VAL A 174 13.21 15.24 8.15
C VAL A 174 11.96 14.80 7.39
N LEU A 175 11.51 15.61 6.42
CA LEU A 175 10.27 15.35 5.68
C LEU A 175 10.38 14.12 4.79
N PHE A 176 11.49 14.01 4.08
CA PHE A 176 11.77 12.92 3.14
C PHE A 176 13.16 12.36 3.46
N PRO A 177 13.26 11.31 4.29
CA PRO A 177 14.53 10.65 4.52
C PRO A 177 15.04 10.02 3.22
N ARG A 178 16.35 10.11 2.99
CA ARG A 178 16.95 9.49 1.84
C ARG A 178 16.90 7.97 1.97
N ILE A 179 16.46 7.31 0.92
CA ILE A 179 16.35 5.86 0.84
C ILE A 179 17.68 5.29 0.33
N ASP A 180 18.22 4.31 1.03
CA ASP A 180 19.34 3.52 0.53
C ASP A 180 18.83 2.57 -0.55
N MET A 181 19.20 2.86 -1.81
CA MET A 181 18.66 2.16 -2.97
C MET A 181 19.02 0.68 -2.96
N GLU A 182 20.27 0.33 -2.62
CA GLU A 182 20.72 -1.08 -2.65
C GLU A 182 19.99 -1.90 -1.60
N LYS A 183 19.85 -1.34 -0.39
CA LYS A 183 19.15 -1.98 0.71
C LYS A 183 17.66 -2.14 0.43
N GLU A 184 17.01 -1.08 -0.02
CA GLU A 184 15.58 -1.09 -0.30
C GLU A 184 15.21 -2.04 -1.45
N LEU A 185 16.02 -2.06 -2.53
CA LEU A 185 15.81 -2.98 -3.63
C LEU A 185 15.98 -4.44 -3.18
N ALA A 186 16.99 -4.71 -2.34
CA ALA A 186 17.18 -6.06 -1.79
C ALA A 186 16.02 -6.48 -0.87
N GLU A 187 15.44 -5.56 -0.08
CA GLU A 187 14.27 -5.82 0.74
C GLU A 187 13.01 -6.03 -0.12
N LEU A 188 12.83 -5.21 -1.16
CA LEU A 188 11.71 -5.34 -2.11
C LEU A 188 11.82 -6.64 -2.94
N GLU A 189 13.04 -7.04 -3.34
CA GLU A 189 13.27 -8.33 -4.01
C GLU A 189 13.03 -9.50 -3.05
N ALA A 190 13.44 -9.39 -1.78
CA ALA A 190 13.15 -10.39 -0.75
C ALA A 190 11.66 -10.47 -0.41
N ASP A 191 10.94 -9.34 -0.45
CA ASP A 191 9.49 -9.29 -0.27
C ASP A 191 8.71 -9.67 -1.54
N ALA A 192 9.29 -9.44 -2.72
CA ALA A 192 8.79 -9.86 -4.02
C ALA A 192 9.28 -11.27 -4.42
N ALA A 193 10.38 -11.75 -3.83
CA ALA A 193 10.63 -13.19 -3.80
C ALA A 193 9.33 -13.79 -3.27
N PRO A 194 8.70 -14.73 -4.00
CA PRO A 194 7.46 -15.30 -3.54
C PRO A 194 7.71 -15.63 -2.07
N LYS A 195 7.08 -14.88 -1.16
CA LYS A 195 6.89 -15.39 0.19
C LYS A 195 6.41 -16.75 -0.14
N GLU A 196 7.21 -17.77 0.20
CA GLU A 196 6.69 -19.11 0.15
C GLU A 196 5.36 -18.97 0.86
N GLU A 197 4.30 -18.72 0.09
CA GLU A 197 2.96 -19.05 0.51
C GLU A 197 3.18 -20.42 1.06
N PRO A 198 2.84 -20.70 2.36
CA PRO A 198 3.16 -21.97 2.97
C PRO A 198 2.95 -22.96 1.85
N GLN A 199 4.07 -23.49 1.33
CA GLN A 199 4.07 -24.18 0.04
C GLN A 199 2.87 -25.07 0.16
N GLU A 200 1.80 -24.76 -0.59
CA GLU A 200 0.86 -25.81 -0.86
C GLU A 200 1.82 -26.90 -1.27
N GLU A 201 2.04 -27.88 -0.37
CA GLU A 201 2.86 -29.01 -0.67
C GLU A 201 2.36 -29.40 -2.04
N SER A 202 3.12 -29.01 -3.07
CA SER A 202 2.79 -29.37 -4.44
C SER A 202 2.82 -30.87 -4.33
N VAL A 203 1.63 -31.42 -4.15
CA VAL A 203 1.44 -32.86 -4.00
C VAL A 203 2.22 -33.38 -5.19
N PRO A 204 3.37 -34.05 -4.97
CA PRO A 204 4.29 -34.37 -6.05
C PRO A 204 3.44 -35.04 -7.13
N ALA A 205 3.50 -34.48 -8.36
CA ALA A 205 2.62 -34.87 -9.44
C ALA A 205 2.60 -36.41 -9.47
N LYS A 206 1.48 -36.97 -9.04
CA LYS A 206 1.38 -38.43 -8.91
C LYS A 206 1.65 -39.00 -10.29
N THR A 207 2.42 -40.06 -10.37
CA THR A 207 2.70 -40.75 -11.62
C THR A 207 1.39 -41.05 -12.34
N PRO A 208 1.27 -40.75 -13.65
CA PRO A 208 0.05 -41.09 -14.38
C PRO A 208 -0.32 -42.56 -14.18
N ILE A 209 -1.58 -42.83 -13.84
CA ILE A 209 -2.11 -44.18 -13.74
C ILE A 209 -2.75 -44.58 -15.06
N ALA A 210 -2.70 -45.88 -15.38
CA ALA A 210 -3.41 -46.40 -16.54
C ALA A 210 -4.93 -46.36 -16.32
N PHE A 211 -5.72 -46.13 -17.37
CA PHE A 211 -7.16 -46.07 -17.28
C PHE A 211 -7.79 -47.31 -16.59
N PRO A 212 -7.31 -48.57 -16.83
CA PRO A 212 -7.78 -49.75 -16.11
C PRO A 212 -7.55 -49.74 -14.59
N ASP A 213 -6.60 -48.93 -14.10
CA ASP A 213 -6.39 -48.75 -12.67
C ASP A 213 -7.37 -47.74 -12.07
N PHE A 214 -7.74 -46.71 -12.83
CA PHE A 214 -8.79 -45.79 -12.44
C PHE A 214 -10.17 -46.44 -12.43
N GLU A 215 -10.50 -47.33 -13.40
CA GLU A 215 -11.74 -48.07 -13.46
C GLU A 215 -11.98 -48.98 -12.24
N LYS A 216 -10.94 -49.31 -11.48
CA LYS A 216 -11.04 -50.08 -10.24
C LYS A 216 -11.62 -49.28 -9.08
N VAL A 217 -11.63 -47.91 -9.19
CA VAL A 217 -12.14 -47.03 -8.13
C VAL A 217 -13.63 -46.80 -8.34
N GLU A 218 -14.44 -47.07 -7.33
CA GLU A 218 -15.88 -46.90 -7.39
C GLU A 218 -16.31 -45.65 -6.62
N PHE A 219 -16.78 -44.61 -7.35
CA PHE A 219 -17.42 -43.46 -6.78
C PHE A 219 -18.94 -43.58 -6.85
N THR A 220 -19.59 -43.39 -5.69
CA THR A 220 -21.04 -43.58 -5.56
C THR A 220 -21.66 -42.33 -4.92
N VAL A 221 -22.83 -41.93 -5.41
CA VAL A 221 -23.65 -40.91 -4.79
C VAL A 221 -24.29 -41.47 -3.52
N CYS A 222 -24.10 -40.80 -2.40
CA CYS A 222 -24.63 -41.19 -1.11
C CYS A 222 -25.52 -40.11 -0.51
N LYS A 223 -26.59 -40.51 0.17
CA LYS A 223 -27.40 -39.62 1.01
C LYS A 223 -26.94 -39.70 2.46
N VAL A 224 -26.76 -38.58 3.10
CA VAL A 224 -26.41 -38.50 4.52
C VAL A 224 -27.67 -38.72 5.35
N LEU A 225 -27.79 -39.87 5.96
CA LEU A 225 -28.90 -40.23 6.85
C LEU A 225 -28.70 -39.67 8.26
N ALA A 226 -27.48 -39.75 8.76
CA ALA A 226 -27.07 -39.22 10.05
C ALA A 226 -25.60 -38.78 10.02
N CYS A 227 -25.26 -37.80 10.84
CA CYS A 227 -23.90 -37.34 11.07
C CYS A 227 -23.73 -36.99 12.53
N GLU A 228 -22.65 -37.45 13.14
CA GLU A 228 -22.36 -37.21 14.56
C GLU A 228 -20.86 -36.95 14.79
N LYS A 229 -20.55 -36.24 15.90
CA LYS A 229 -19.15 -36.09 16.32
C LYS A 229 -18.64 -37.39 16.92
N VAL A 230 -17.41 -37.73 16.64
CA VAL A 230 -16.77 -38.94 17.24
C VAL A 230 -16.26 -38.55 18.62
N GLU A 231 -16.69 -39.31 19.66
CA GLU A 231 -16.17 -39.12 21.02
C GLU A 231 -14.63 -39.25 21.02
N LYS A 232 -13.98 -38.38 21.76
CA LYS A 232 -12.50 -38.30 21.89
C LYS A 232 -11.76 -37.87 20.62
N SER A 233 -12.43 -37.24 19.64
CA SER A 233 -11.79 -36.68 18.46
C SER A 233 -12.43 -35.35 18.07
N ASP A 234 -11.65 -34.24 18.12
CA ASP A 234 -12.09 -32.93 17.67
C ASP A 234 -12.07 -32.80 16.14
N LYS A 235 -11.53 -33.80 15.42
CA LYS A 235 -11.33 -33.73 13.98
C LYS A 235 -12.31 -34.59 13.17
N LEU A 236 -12.93 -35.60 13.79
CA LEU A 236 -13.69 -36.64 13.07
C LEU A 236 -15.20 -36.44 13.21
N LEU A 237 -15.88 -36.56 12.06
CA LEU A 237 -17.33 -36.78 11.98
C LEU A 237 -17.58 -38.21 11.52
N CYS A 238 -18.59 -38.86 12.10
CA CYS A 238 -19.08 -40.19 11.72
C CYS A 238 -20.37 -40.03 10.92
N PHE A 239 -20.35 -40.49 9.69
CA PHE A 239 -21.48 -40.47 8.78
C PHE A 239 -22.16 -41.85 8.68
N THR A 240 -23.48 -41.81 8.70
CA THR A 240 -24.32 -42.93 8.25
C THR A 240 -24.92 -42.56 6.91
N LEU A 241 -24.57 -43.30 5.87
CA LEU A 241 -24.90 -43.00 4.49
C LEU A 241 -25.77 -44.08 3.85
N ASN A 242 -26.75 -43.67 3.07
CA ASN A 242 -27.42 -44.55 2.10
C ASN A 242 -26.67 -44.47 0.77
N ASP A 243 -26.06 -45.55 0.33
CA ASP A 243 -25.34 -45.70 -0.93
C ASP A 243 -26.12 -46.46 -2.01
N GLY A 244 -27.42 -46.66 -1.81
CA GLY A 244 -28.30 -47.40 -2.73
C GLY A 244 -28.23 -48.93 -2.62
N THR A 245 -27.37 -49.51 -1.77
CA THR A 245 -27.21 -50.98 -1.62
C THR A 245 -28.25 -51.59 -0.70
N GLY A 246 -29.08 -50.79 -0.04
CA GLY A 246 -30.07 -51.23 0.96
C GLY A 246 -29.47 -51.50 2.34
N LYS A 247 -28.19 -51.21 2.56
CA LYS A 247 -27.52 -51.23 3.87
C LYS A 247 -26.87 -49.89 4.13
N ASP A 248 -27.00 -49.43 5.39
CA ASP A 248 -26.36 -48.19 5.77
C ASP A 248 -24.84 -48.35 5.82
N ARG A 249 -24.14 -47.37 5.20
CA ARG A 249 -22.67 -47.36 5.14
C ARG A 249 -22.13 -46.36 6.18
N GLN A 250 -21.21 -46.81 7.02
CA GLN A 250 -20.51 -45.91 7.95
C GLN A 250 -19.20 -45.43 7.35
N ILE A 251 -19.00 -44.08 7.32
CA ILE A 251 -17.75 -43.45 6.91
C ILE A 251 -17.34 -42.43 7.98
N LEU A 252 -16.06 -42.44 8.35
CA LEU A 252 -15.45 -41.42 9.22
C LEU A 252 -14.64 -40.49 8.36
N SER A 253 -14.82 -39.15 8.59
CA SER A 253 -14.11 -38.12 7.84
C SER A 253 -13.57 -37.05 8.76
N GLY A 254 -12.37 -36.52 8.43
CA GLY A 254 -11.61 -35.53 9.21
C GLY A 254 -12.09 -34.10 9.06
N ILE A 255 -13.37 -33.87 8.87
CA ILE A 255 -13.94 -32.56 8.48
C ILE A 255 -14.69 -31.83 9.59
N ALA A 256 -14.57 -32.25 10.84
CA ALA A 256 -15.28 -31.65 11.98
C ALA A 256 -14.89 -30.21 12.27
N LYS A 257 -13.73 -29.72 11.77
CA LYS A 257 -13.29 -28.33 11.85
C LYS A 257 -14.10 -27.42 10.90
N TYR A 258 -14.59 -27.97 9.79
CA TYR A 258 -15.18 -27.20 8.68
C TYR A 258 -16.71 -27.29 8.64
N TYR A 259 -17.32 -28.36 9.19
CA TYR A 259 -18.75 -28.61 9.13
C TYR A 259 -19.32 -29.04 10.47
N LYS A 260 -20.55 -28.58 10.73
CA LYS A 260 -21.34 -29.10 11.85
C LYS A 260 -22.20 -30.29 11.39
N PRO A 261 -22.39 -31.31 12.21
CA PRO A 261 -23.22 -32.48 11.85
C PRO A 261 -24.59 -32.15 11.29
N GLU A 262 -25.25 -31.15 11.88
CA GLU A 262 -26.61 -30.73 11.53
C GLU A 262 -26.73 -30.16 10.11
N GLU A 263 -25.64 -29.59 9.58
CA GLU A 263 -25.58 -28.99 8.24
C GLU A 263 -25.47 -30.04 7.14
N LEU A 264 -25.08 -31.28 7.52
CA LEU A 264 -24.75 -32.34 6.58
C LEU A 264 -25.87 -33.39 6.45
N VAL A 265 -26.74 -33.51 7.43
CA VAL A 265 -27.87 -34.45 7.37
C VAL A 265 -28.81 -34.07 6.24
N GLY A 266 -29.20 -35.05 5.42
CA GLY A 266 -30.05 -34.88 4.26
C GLY A 266 -29.33 -34.48 3.00
N LYS A 267 -28.02 -34.11 3.06
CA LYS A 267 -27.23 -33.74 1.90
C LYS A 267 -26.83 -34.94 1.05
N THR A 268 -26.58 -34.64 -0.22
CA THR A 268 -26.10 -35.61 -1.20
C THR A 268 -24.60 -35.41 -1.40
N VAL A 269 -23.84 -36.47 -1.15
CA VAL A 269 -22.37 -36.44 -1.18
C VAL A 269 -21.80 -37.50 -2.08
N VAL A 270 -20.53 -37.37 -2.45
CA VAL A 270 -19.79 -38.39 -3.21
C VAL A 270 -18.85 -39.15 -2.27
N ALA A 271 -18.88 -40.48 -2.36
CA ALA A 271 -17.98 -41.33 -1.63
C ALA A 271 -17.28 -42.36 -2.54
N CYS A 272 -16.01 -42.63 -2.25
CA CYS A 272 -15.34 -43.81 -2.77
C CYS A 272 -15.77 -45.01 -1.90
N THR A 273 -16.50 -45.95 -2.50
CA THR A 273 -17.23 -46.99 -1.76
C THR A 273 -16.56 -48.36 -1.74
N ASN A 274 -15.55 -48.60 -2.58
CA ASN A 274 -14.84 -49.85 -2.68
C ASN A 274 -13.43 -49.86 -2.04
N LEU A 275 -13.19 -48.94 -1.11
CA LEU A 275 -11.98 -49.00 -0.29
C LEU A 275 -12.08 -50.04 0.80
N ALA A 276 -10.94 -50.66 1.11
CA ALA A 276 -10.87 -51.61 2.23
C ALA A 276 -11.26 -50.92 3.56
N PRO A 277 -12.08 -51.57 4.41
CA PRO A 277 -12.49 -50.99 5.69
C PRO A 277 -11.31 -50.62 6.57
N ARG A 278 -11.39 -49.46 7.23
CA ARG A 278 -10.35 -48.96 8.14
C ARG A 278 -10.92 -48.64 9.51
N LYS A 279 -10.27 -49.14 10.56
CA LYS A 279 -10.65 -48.82 11.94
C LYS A 279 -10.04 -47.48 12.37
N MET A 280 -10.86 -46.57 12.85
CA MET A 280 -10.49 -45.25 13.37
C MET A 280 -11.27 -44.96 14.66
N MET A 281 -10.57 -44.66 15.76
CA MET A 281 -11.17 -44.38 17.09
C MET A 281 -12.21 -45.44 17.53
N GLY A 282 -11.93 -46.72 17.27
CA GLY A 282 -12.79 -47.85 17.66
C GLY A 282 -14.01 -48.09 16.76
N ARG A 283 -14.22 -47.25 15.73
CA ARG A 283 -15.27 -47.39 14.70
C ARG A 283 -14.67 -47.79 13.37
N GLU A 284 -15.44 -48.47 12.53
CA GLU A 284 -15.02 -48.90 11.20
C GLU A 284 -15.50 -47.90 10.13
N SER A 285 -14.60 -47.41 9.29
CA SER A 285 -14.90 -46.57 8.14
C SER A 285 -14.88 -47.43 6.87
N ASN A 286 -16.01 -47.50 6.17
CA ASN A 286 -16.20 -48.31 4.97
C ASN A 286 -16.24 -47.43 3.71
N GLY A 287 -15.16 -46.69 3.45
CA GLY A 287 -15.04 -45.78 2.32
C GLY A 287 -14.47 -44.45 2.72
N MET A 288 -14.49 -43.51 1.79
CA MET A 288 -13.96 -42.14 1.95
C MET A 288 -14.86 -41.11 1.28
N LEU A 289 -15.25 -40.05 1.98
CA LEU A 289 -15.91 -38.92 1.36
C LEU A 289 -14.93 -38.12 0.50
N ILE A 290 -15.42 -37.62 -0.61
CA ILE A 290 -14.61 -36.80 -1.54
C ILE A 290 -14.79 -35.32 -1.18
N SER A 291 -13.68 -34.64 -0.99
CA SER A 291 -13.63 -33.22 -0.70
C SER A 291 -12.52 -32.54 -1.51
N ALA A 292 -12.68 -31.25 -1.79
CA ALA A 292 -11.63 -30.39 -2.31
C ALA A 292 -11.02 -29.62 -1.13
N GLU A 293 -9.69 -29.62 -1.03
CA GLU A 293 -8.94 -28.90 -0.02
C GLU A 293 -8.00 -27.92 -0.69
N GLN A 294 -7.99 -26.68 -0.23
CA GLN A 294 -7.08 -25.63 -0.67
C GLN A 294 -6.68 -24.76 0.53
N GLY A 295 -5.42 -24.84 0.93
CA GLY A 295 -4.90 -24.14 2.11
C GLY A 295 -5.67 -24.53 3.38
N GLU A 296 -6.26 -23.56 4.07
CA GLU A 296 -7.07 -23.79 5.27
C GLU A 296 -8.56 -24.06 4.99
N SER A 297 -8.97 -24.12 3.74
CA SER A 297 -10.35 -24.33 3.32
C SER A 297 -10.58 -25.77 2.84
N LEU A 298 -11.70 -26.39 3.27
CA LEU A 298 -12.12 -27.70 2.79
C LEU A 298 -13.60 -27.64 2.40
N HIS A 299 -13.89 -28.11 1.19
CA HIS A 299 -15.24 -28.20 0.65
C HIS A 299 -15.59 -29.65 0.33
N LEU A 300 -16.61 -30.20 1.01
CA LEU A 300 -17.14 -31.50 0.71
C LEU A 300 -17.81 -31.47 -0.67
N LEU A 301 -17.54 -32.47 -1.51
CA LEU A 301 -18.17 -32.56 -2.83
C LEU A 301 -19.64 -32.94 -2.68
N MET A 302 -20.52 -31.93 -2.77
CA MET A 302 -21.96 -32.08 -2.66
C MET A 302 -22.58 -32.00 -4.05
N LEU A 303 -23.60 -32.82 -4.28
CA LEU A 303 -24.38 -32.85 -5.52
C LEU A 303 -25.81 -32.37 -5.27
N ASP A 304 -26.55 -32.20 -6.35
CA ASP A 304 -27.97 -31.87 -6.28
C ASP A 304 -28.73 -33.00 -5.51
N ASP A 305 -29.58 -32.57 -4.58
CA ASP A 305 -30.35 -33.49 -3.76
C ASP A 305 -31.41 -34.28 -4.54
N ALA A 306 -31.68 -33.95 -5.79
CA ALA A 306 -32.55 -34.72 -6.71
C ALA A 306 -31.87 -36.02 -7.21
N ILE A 307 -30.55 -36.13 -7.16
CA ILE A 307 -29.79 -37.32 -7.60
C ILE A 307 -30.01 -38.47 -6.63
N PRO A 308 -30.46 -39.66 -7.07
CA PRO A 308 -30.73 -40.76 -6.19
C PRO A 308 -29.46 -41.37 -5.59
N ALA A 309 -29.59 -41.92 -4.38
CA ALA A 309 -28.52 -42.72 -3.78
C ALA A 309 -28.19 -43.96 -4.64
N GLY A 310 -26.93 -44.31 -4.75
CA GLY A 310 -26.45 -45.40 -5.56
C GLY A 310 -26.15 -45.02 -7.03
N ALA A 311 -26.38 -43.77 -7.44
CA ALA A 311 -25.91 -43.32 -8.75
C ALA A 311 -24.39 -43.37 -8.81
N LYS A 312 -23.84 -43.83 -9.92
CA LYS A 312 -22.38 -43.95 -10.12
C LYS A 312 -21.87 -42.70 -10.83
N LEU A 313 -20.67 -42.27 -10.46
CA LEU A 313 -19.91 -41.27 -11.21
C LEU A 313 -19.05 -42.01 -12.25
N CYS A 314 -19.07 -41.52 -13.46
CA CYS A 314 -18.34 -42.03 -14.62
C CYS A 314 -17.60 -40.93 -15.36
#